data_2d6ba8b9d8523a4fc2ac5dff0cfc2c88
#
_entry.id   2d6ba8b9d8523a4fc2ac5dff0cfc2c88
#
_cell.length_a   1.000
_cell.length_b   1.000
_cell.length_c   1.000
_cell.angle_alpha   90.00
_cell.angle_beta   90.00
_cell.angle_gamma   90.00
#
_symmetry.space_group_name_H-M   'P 1'
#
loop_
_entity.id
_entity.type
_entity.pdbx_description
1 polymer ?
#
loop_
_entity_poly.entity_id
_entity_poly.type
_entity_poly.pdbx_seq_one_letter_code
_entity_poly.pdbx_strand_id
1 'polypeptide(L)'
;PSNLMTACEDCNGGKTSIAPDQALVEDVDSSSFLLASALERAAAIRRADVAETQGFLEDFDAAWRGWTTIDGNEVGRPREWRDSVERFYANGLTIDELTNFIRVAMESHAELYSKFRYFCGCCWREIGTRQEIARQLIEDGQV
;
A
#
# COMPACT_ATOMS: atom_id res chain seq x y z
N PRO A 1 -21.01 -29.91 -15.83
CA PRO A 1 -21.21 -29.85 -17.25
C PRO A 1 -21.21 -28.40 -17.71
N SER A 2 -20.08 -27.75 -17.80
CA SER A 2 -20.06 -26.34 -18.17
C SER A 2 -18.79 -25.98 -18.94
N ASN A 3 -18.47 -26.75 -19.95
CA ASN A 3 -17.49 -26.39 -20.98
C ASN A 3 -18.20 -26.13 -22.32
N LEU A 4 -19.17 -25.21 -22.30
CA LEU A 4 -19.72 -24.64 -23.53
C LEU A 4 -18.78 -23.53 -24.01
N MET A 5 -17.77 -23.91 -24.78
CA MET A 5 -17.08 -22.96 -25.65
C MET A 5 -18.00 -22.65 -26.83
N THR A 6 -18.48 -21.41 -26.89
CA THR A 6 -19.19 -20.88 -28.08
C THR A 6 -18.14 -20.70 -29.19
N ALA A 7 -18.02 -21.65 -30.08
CA ALA A 7 -17.24 -21.48 -31.31
C ALA A 7 -18.18 -21.01 -32.41
N CYS A 8 -17.73 -20.04 -33.25
CA CYS A 8 -18.45 -19.63 -34.46
C CYS A 8 -18.52 -20.80 -35.45
N GLU A 9 -19.48 -20.77 -36.41
CA GLU A 9 -19.72 -21.84 -37.37
C GLU A 9 -18.49 -22.16 -38.21
N ASP A 10 -17.71 -21.16 -38.61
CA ASP A 10 -16.44 -21.30 -39.31
C ASP A 10 -15.33 -21.95 -38.46
N CYS A 11 -15.30 -21.64 -37.16
CA CYS A 11 -14.37 -22.28 -36.22
C CYS A 11 -14.75 -23.72 -35.93
N ASN A 12 -16.03 -24.08 -36.00
CA ASN A 12 -16.52 -25.42 -35.76
C ASN A 12 -16.32 -26.35 -36.97
N GLY A 13 -16.39 -25.82 -38.20
CA GLY A 13 -16.12 -26.55 -39.44
C GLY A 13 -14.66 -26.90 -39.67
N GLY A 14 -13.72 -26.21 -39.01
CA GLY A 14 -12.27 -26.48 -39.06
C GLY A 14 -11.76 -27.50 -38.05
N LYS A 15 -12.59 -27.98 -37.15
CA LYS A 15 -12.22 -29.04 -36.20
C LYS A 15 -12.26 -30.41 -36.93
N THR A 16 -11.15 -30.74 -37.60
CA THR A 16 -10.89 -32.11 -37.94
C THR A 16 -10.90 -32.96 -36.68
N SER A 17 -11.43 -34.19 -36.78
CA SER A 17 -11.53 -35.16 -35.70
C SER A 17 -10.18 -35.69 -35.20
N ILE A 18 -9.20 -34.82 -35.04
CA ILE A 18 -7.96 -35.16 -34.36
C ILE A 18 -8.26 -34.92 -32.87
N ALA A 19 -8.29 -35.99 -32.10
CA ALA A 19 -8.31 -35.88 -30.66
C ALA A 19 -7.15 -34.94 -30.24
N PRO A 20 -7.42 -33.93 -29.37
CA PRO A 20 -6.35 -33.12 -28.84
C PRO A 20 -5.27 -34.03 -28.29
N ASP A 21 -4.01 -33.78 -28.63
CA ASP A 21 -2.89 -34.53 -28.08
C ASP A 21 -3.01 -34.46 -26.56
N GLN A 22 -3.07 -35.60 -25.88
CA GLN A 22 -3.27 -35.69 -24.44
C GLN A 22 -2.23 -34.88 -23.68
N ALA A 23 -1.01 -34.80 -24.19
CA ALA A 23 0.06 -33.96 -23.66
C ALA A 23 -0.28 -32.46 -23.71
N LEU A 24 -1.00 -32.01 -24.74
CA LEU A 24 -1.39 -30.61 -24.92
C LEU A 24 -2.50 -30.20 -23.92
N VAL A 25 -3.43 -31.12 -23.62
CA VAL A 25 -4.49 -30.90 -22.63
C VAL A 25 -3.91 -30.90 -21.22
N GLU A 26 -3.01 -31.81 -20.90
CA GLU A 26 -2.33 -31.86 -19.60
C GLU A 26 -1.48 -30.63 -19.34
N ASP A 27 -0.83 -30.07 -20.37
CA ASP A 27 -0.01 -28.84 -20.27
C ASP A 27 -0.90 -27.61 -20.05
N VAL A 28 -2.03 -27.50 -20.74
CA VAL A 28 -3.02 -26.43 -20.55
C VAL A 28 -3.65 -26.49 -19.14
N ASP A 29 -3.99 -27.69 -18.66
CA ASP A 29 -4.55 -27.86 -17.34
C ASP A 29 -3.53 -27.50 -16.25
N SER A 30 -2.27 -27.91 -16.41
CA SER A 30 -1.18 -27.57 -15.50
C SER A 30 -0.91 -26.07 -15.47
N SER A 31 -0.91 -25.40 -16.61
CA SER A 31 -0.73 -23.95 -16.72
C SER A 31 -1.89 -23.19 -16.08
N SER A 32 -3.11 -23.67 -16.26
CA SER A 32 -4.33 -23.08 -15.66
C SER A 32 -4.32 -23.21 -14.13
N PHE A 33 -3.88 -24.37 -13.62
CA PHE A 33 -3.73 -24.59 -12.18
C PHE A 33 -2.66 -23.70 -11.57
N LEU A 34 -1.50 -23.54 -12.22
CA LEU A 34 -0.43 -22.66 -11.78
C LEU A 34 -0.88 -21.19 -11.75
N LEU A 35 -1.62 -20.75 -12.77
CA LEU A 35 -2.16 -19.39 -12.81
C LEU A 35 -3.16 -19.16 -11.69
N ALA A 36 -4.09 -20.10 -11.45
CA ALA A 36 -5.07 -20.00 -10.38
C ALA A 36 -4.38 -19.90 -9.00
N SER A 37 -3.39 -20.75 -8.76
CA SER A 37 -2.60 -20.75 -7.52
C SER A 37 -1.81 -19.43 -7.35
N ALA A 38 -1.22 -18.91 -8.43
CA ALA A 38 -0.52 -17.63 -8.41
C ALA A 38 -1.46 -16.46 -8.12
N LEU A 39 -2.66 -16.46 -8.68
CA LEU A 39 -3.69 -15.45 -8.42
C LEU A 39 -4.17 -15.46 -6.96
N GLU A 40 -4.39 -16.65 -6.39
CA GLU A 40 -4.75 -16.78 -4.96
C GLU A 40 -3.65 -16.23 -4.06
N ARG A 41 -2.38 -16.53 -4.37
CA ARG A 41 -1.22 -16.02 -3.64
C ARG A 41 -1.09 -14.51 -3.77
N ALA A 42 -1.26 -13.97 -4.97
CA ALA A 42 -1.24 -12.53 -5.21
C ALA A 42 -2.37 -11.82 -4.43
N ALA A 43 -3.56 -12.39 -4.41
CA ALA A 43 -4.67 -11.85 -3.63
C ALA A 43 -4.39 -11.88 -2.11
N ALA A 44 -3.74 -12.94 -1.61
CA ALA A 44 -3.34 -13.03 -0.21
C ALA A 44 -2.30 -11.96 0.16
N ILE A 45 -1.27 -11.77 -0.67
CA ILE A 45 -0.26 -10.71 -0.50
C ILE A 45 -0.95 -9.34 -0.48
N ARG A 46 -1.84 -9.07 -1.43
CA ARG A 46 -2.53 -7.79 -1.49
C ARG A 46 -3.42 -7.53 -0.27
N ARG A 47 -4.08 -8.55 0.25
CA ARG A 47 -4.86 -8.42 1.50
C ARG A 47 -3.97 -8.12 2.70
N ALA A 48 -2.78 -8.72 2.77
CA ALA A 48 -1.82 -8.46 3.84
C ALA A 48 -1.32 -7.01 3.79
N ASP A 49 -0.96 -6.50 2.61
CA ASP A 49 -0.53 -5.10 2.43
C ASP A 49 -1.61 -4.10 2.86
N VAL A 50 -2.86 -4.36 2.49
CA VAL A 50 -4.00 -3.50 2.88
C VAL A 50 -4.20 -3.53 4.40
N ALA A 51 -4.11 -4.71 5.02
CA ALA A 51 -4.26 -4.85 6.47
C ALA A 51 -3.12 -4.15 7.22
N GLU A 52 -1.89 -4.22 6.73
CA GLU A 52 -0.73 -3.55 7.31
C GLU A 52 -0.88 -2.02 7.23
N THR A 53 -1.26 -1.50 6.08
CA THR A 53 -1.54 -0.07 5.89
C THR A 53 -2.66 0.40 6.82
N GLN A 54 -3.73 -0.37 6.94
CA GLN A 54 -4.85 -0.04 7.82
C GLN A 54 -4.40 -0.01 9.29
N GLY A 55 -3.62 -0.99 9.74
CA GLY A 55 -3.06 -1.02 11.09
C GLY A 55 -2.18 0.20 11.37
N PHE A 56 -1.35 0.61 10.41
CA PHE A 56 -0.52 1.81 10.53
C PHE A 56 -1.37 3.09 10.69
N LEU A 57 -2.46 3.21 9.94
CA LEU A 57 -3.39 4.34 10.05
C LEU A 57 -4.12 4.37 11.40
N GLU A 58 -4.49 3.21 11.94
CA GLU A 58 -5.12 3.08 13.25
C GLU A 58 -4.17 3.46 14.38
N ASP A 59 -2.92 3.04 14.30
CA ASP A 59 -1.87 3.40 15.26
C ASP A 59 -1.59 4.91 15.23
N PHE A 60 -1.54 5.51 14.04
CA PHE A 60 -1.43 6.96 13.90
C PHE A 60 -2.63 7.69 14.51
N ASP A 61 -3.85 7.22 14.22
CA ASP A 61 -5.08 7.79 14.76
C ASP A 61 -5.08 7.78 16.30
N ALA A 62 -4.69 6.66 16.88
CA ALA A 62 -4.57 6.51 18.33
C ALA A 62 -3.52 7.47 18.92
N ALA A 63 -2.34 7.59 18.28
CA ALA A 63 -1.29 8.49 18.72
C ALA A 63 -1.72 9.96 18.65
N TRP A 64 -2.43 10.36 17.59
CA TRP A 64 -2.95 11.72 17.42
C TRP A 64 -4.01 12.05 18.48
N ARG A 65 -4.96 11.16 18.71
CA ARG A 65 -6.05 11.32 19.69
C ARG A 65 -5.58 11.32 21.14
N GLY A 66 -4.37 10.84 21.38
CA GLY A 66 -3.72 10.94 22.70
C GLY A 66 -3.45 12.40 23.12
N TRP A 67 -3.51 13.35 22.19
CA TRP A 67 -3.31 14.78 22.44
C TRP A 67 -4.65 15.52 22.46
N THR A 68 -4.83 16.32 23.49
CA THR A 68 -6.05 17.14 23.67
C THR A 68 -5.69 18.60 23.90
N THR A 69 -6.63 19.48 23.61
CA THR A 69 -6.54 20.90 23.96
C THR A 69 -6.70 21.07 25.48
N ILE A 70 -6.44 22.26 25.98
CA ILE A 70 -6.64 22.62 27.41
C ILE A 70 -8.10 22.32 27.86
N ASP A 71 -9.06 22.50 26.95
CA ASP A 71 -10.48 22.22 27.22
C ASP A 71 -10.85 20.74 27.08
N GLY A 72 -9.88 19.85 26.85
CA GLY A 72 -10.08 18.41 26.71
C GLY A 72 -10.63 17.97 25.35
N ASN A 73 -10.69 18.86 24.36
CA ASN A 73 -11.12 18.55 23.01
C ASN A 73 -9.99 17.93 22.19
N GLU A 74 -10.35 17.13 21.21
CA GLU A 74 -9.41 16.56 20.24
C GLU A 74 -8.73 17.67 19.42
N VAL A 75 -7.42 17.55 19.15
CA VAL A 75 -6.72 18.48 18.26
C VAL A 75 -7.16 18.20 16.83
N GLY A 76 -7.67 19.22 16.15
CA GLY A 76 -8.22 19.10 14.80
C GLY A 76 -7.18 18.69 13.77
N ARG A 77 -7.65 17.96 12.76
CA ARG A 77 -6.90 17.59 11.56
C ARG A 77 -7.81 17.62 10.34
N PRO A 78 -7.27 17.76 9.12
CA PRO A 78 -8.08 17.77 7.91
C PRO A 78 -8.76 16.43 7.68
N ARG A 79 -9.87 16.44 6.94
CA ARG A 79 -10.63 15.22 6.62
C ARG A 79 -9.78 14.20 5.87
N GLU A 80 -8.87 14.67 5.01
CA GLU A 80 -8.00 13.87 4.15
C GLU A 80 -6.67 13.46 4.82
N TRP A 81 -6.60 13.49 6.15
CA TRP A 81 -5.38 13.15 6.88
C TRP A 81 -4.83 11.75 6.54
N ARG A 82 -5.71 10.81 6.21
CA ARG A 82 -5.34 9.43 5.85
C ARG A 82 -4.42 9.41 4.63
N ASP A 83 -4.74 10.16 3.59
CA ASP A 83 -3.95 10.22 2.35
C ASP A 83 -2.52 10.71 2.63
N SER A 84 -2.36 11.67 3.53
CA SER A 84 -1.05 12.17 3.91
C SER A 84 -0.25 11.11 4.67
N VAL A 85 -0.87 10.43 5.63
CA VAL A 85 -0.22 9.40 6.44
C VAL A 85 0.14 8.16 5.61
N GLU A 86 -0.71 7.74 4.67
CA GLU A 86 -0.40 6.67 3.72
C GLU A 86 0.82 7.01 2.86
N ARG A 87 0.96 8.26 2.43
CA ARG A 87 2.16 8.71 1.70
C ARG A 87 3.42 8.64 2.55
N PHE A 88 3.33 8.99 3.83
CA PHE A 88 4.47 8.88 4.75
C PHE A 88 4.86 7.42 4.96
N TYR A 89 3.88 6.52 5.14
CA TYR A 89 4.10 5.09 5.20
C TYR A 89 4.78 4.56 3.92
N ALA A 90 4.26 4.92 2.76
CA ALA A 90 4.83 4.53 1.46
C ALA A 90 6.26 5.05 1.23
N ASN A 91 6.65 6.16 1.89
CA ASN A 91 8.00 6.70 1.88
C ASN A 91 8.88 6.14 3.02
N GLY A 92 8.41 5.11 3.72
CA GLY A 92 9.19 4.36 4.70
C GLY A 92 9.30 4.99 6.07
N LEU A 93 8.42 5.94 6.43
CA LEU A 93 8.33 6.41 7.81
C LEU A 93 7.65 5.36 8.69
N THR A 94 8.19 5.17 9.89
CA THR A 94 7.66 4.25 10.89
C THR A 94 6.65 4.93 11.80
N ILE A 95 5.83 4.15 12.50
CA ILE A 95 4.87 4.70 13.47
C ILE A 95 5.59 5.42 14.63
N ASP A 96 6.75 4.95 15.07
CA ASP A 96 7.53 5.58 16.12
C ASP A 96 8.03 6.97 15.68
N GLU A 97 8.46 7.11 14.43
CA GLU A 97 8.84 8.40 13.86
C GLU A 97 7.64 9.35 13.77
N LEU A 98 6.50 8.87 13.28
CA LEU A 98 5.29 9.68 13.24
C LEU A 98 4.84 10.11 14.63
N THR A 99 4.89 9.23 15.62
CA THR A 99 4.56 9.55 17.02
C THR A 99 5.48 10.63 17.58
N ASN A 100 6.77 10.57 17.27
CA ASN A 100 7.71 11.61 17.65
C ASN A 100 7.41 12.94 16.94
N PHE A 101 7.07 12.93 15.65
CA PHE A 101 6.73 14.15 14.91
C PHE A 101 5.38 14.75 15.36
N ILE A 102 4.42 13.91 15.78
CA ILE A 102 3.19 14.37 16.44
C ILE A 102 3.57 15.14 17.71
N ARG A 103 4.40 14.57 18.58
CA ARG A 103 4.85 15.23 19.81
C ARG A 103 5.51 16.58 19.50
N VAL A 104 6.44 16.62 18.55
CA VAL A 104 7.13 17.87 18.12
C VAL A 104 6.11 18.91 17.62
N ALA A 105 5.12 18.50 16.84
CA ALA A 105 4.08 19.40 16.37
C ALA A 105 3.20 19.93 17.51
N MET A 106 2.80 19.07 18.44
CA MET A 106 1.94 19.44 19.58
C MET A 106 2.65 20.38 20.56
N GLU A 107 3.93 20.16 20.81
CA GLU A 107 4.78 21.01 21.67
C GLU A 107 5.25 22.31 20.99
N SER A 108 5.10 22.43 19.67
CA SER A 108 5.47 23.63 18.93
C SER A 108 4.60 24.84 19.28
N HIS A 109 5.06 26.03 18.89
CA HIS A 109 4.28 27.26 19.00
C HIS A 109 3.24 27.45 17.89
N ALA A 110 3.07 26.45 16.99
CA ALA A 110 2.07 26.51 15.94
C ALA A 110 0.65 26.58 16.53
N GLU A 111 -0.23 27.33 15.87
CA GLU A 111 -1.64 27.41 16.22
C GLU A 111 -2.32 26.04 16.14
N LEU A 112 -3.35 25.80 16.95
CA LEU A 112 -4.03 24.50 17.02
C LEU A 112 -4.50 23.97 15.67
N TYR A 113 -5.04 24.85 14.83
CA TYR A 113 -5.48 24.49 13.47
C TYR A 113 -4.32 24.21 12.48
N SER A 114 -3.10 24.56 12.85
CA SER A 114 -1.87 24.35 12.04
C SER A 114 -1.04 23.16 12.52
N LYS A 115 -1.42 22.49 13.60
CA LYS A 115 -0.63 21.37 14.17
C LYS A 115 -0.42 20.25 13.17
N PHE A 116 -1.44 19.84 12.45
CA PHE A 116 -1.33 18.80 11.43
C PHE A 116 -0.41 19.22 10.27
N ARG A 117 -0.52 20.47 9.82
CA ARG A 117 0.37 21.02 8.79
C ARG A 117 1.82 21.01 9.25
N TYR A 118 2.06 21.39 10.52
CA TYR A 118 3.41 21.37 11.09
C TYR A 118 3.96 19.94 11.16
N PHE A 119 3.15 18.99 11.62
CA PHE A 119 3.48 17.57 11.61
C PHE A 119 3.87 17.08 10.20
N CYS A 120 3.07 17.37 9.18
CA CYS A 120 3.38 17.02 7.80
C CYS A 120 4.72 17.63 7.34
N GLY A 121 5.02 18.86 7.75
CA GLY A 121 6.31 19.51 7.47
C GLY A 121 7.50 18.75 8.06
N CYS A 122 7.36 18.22 9.27
CA CYS A 122 8.39 17.37 9.88
C CYS A 122 8.60 16.08 9.09
N CYS A 123 7.51 15.40 8.69
CA CYS A 123 7.57 14.19 7.90
C CYS A 123 8.26 14.41 6.54
N TRP A 124 7.87 15.44 5.82
CA TRP A 124 8.47 15.73 4.51
C TRP A 124 9.94 16.14 4.61
N ARG A 125 10.33 16.81 5.68
CA ARG A 125 11.74 17.14 5.93
C ARG A 125 12.57 15.86 6.12
N GLU A 126 12.08 14.93 6.91
CA GLU A 126 12.75 13.65 7.13
C GLU A 126 12.87 12.84 5.84
N ILE A 127 11.81 12.75 5.05
CA ILE A 127 11.83 12.09 3.73
C ILE A 127 12.87 12.76 2.81
N GLY A 128 12.90 14.08 2.76
CA GLY A 128 13.88 14.82 1.98
C GLY A 128 15.33 14.55 2.41
N THR A 129 15.58 14.48 3.71
CA THR A 129 16.90 14.12 4.26
C THR A 129 17.33 12.72 3.82
N ARG A 130 16.44 11.74 3.90
CA ARG A 130 16.73 10.36 3.43
C ARG A 130 17.01 10.29 1.94
N GLN A 131 16.27 11.04 1.14
CA GLN A 131 16.49 11.10 -0.31
C GLN A 131 17.84 11.73 -0.64
N GLU A 132 18.29 12.72 0.12
CA GLU A 132 19.61 13.32 -0.07
C GLU A 132 20.73 12.34 0.31
N ILE A 133 20.62 11.66 1.45
CA ILE A 133 21.56 10.62 1.86
C ILE A 133 21.62 9.51 0.79
N ALA A 134 20.49 9.06 0.28
CA ALA A 134 20.44 8.03 -0.75
C ALA A 134 21.16 8.45 -2.04
N ARG A 135 21.01 9.73 -2.45
CA ARG A 135 21.75 10.28 -3.61
C ARG A 135 23.27 10.24 -3.36
N GLN A 136 23.72 10.69 -2.19
CA GLN A 136 25.14 10.67 -1.83
C GLN A 136 25.71 9.25 -1.85
N LEU A 137 24.99 8.26 -1.28
CA LEU A 137 25.41 6.87 -1.29
C LEU A 137 25.60 6.31 -2.72
N ILE A 138 24.71 6.71 -3.65
CA ILE A 138 24.82 6.33 -5.07
C ILE A 138 26.05 6.98 -5.71
N GLU A 139 26.26 8.28 -5.48
CA GLU A 139 27.38 9.02 -6.01
C GLU A 139 28.73 8.49 -5.50
N ASP A 140 28.79 8.06 -4.23
CA ASP A 140 29.96 7.49 -3.59
C ASP A 140 30.19 6.00 -3.94
N GLY A 141 29.28 5.37 -4.70
CA GLY A 141 29.36 3.96 -5.09
C GLY A 141 29.23 2.99 -3.91
N GLN A 142 28.48 3.38 -2.88
CA GLN A 142 28.26 2.59 -1.66
C GLN A 142 26.97 1.74 -1.70
N VAL A 143 26.36 1.62 -2.87
CA VAL A 143 25.14 0.86 -3.09
C VAL A 143 25.39 -0.32 -4.00
#